data_e3621b5785b0fe710fecfe4cf5ab275e
#
_entry.id   e3621b5785b0fe710fecfe4cf5ab275e
#
_cell.length_a   1.000
_cell.length_b   1.000
_cell.length_c   1.000
_cell.angle_alpha   90.00
_cell.angle_beta   90.00
_cell.angle_gamma   90.00
#
_symmetry.space_group_name_H-M   'P 1'
#
loop_
_entity.id
_entity.type
_entity.pdbx_description
1 polymer ?
#
loop_
_entity_poly.entity_id
_entity_poly.type
_entity_poly.pdbx_seq_one_letter_code
_entity_poly.pdbx_strand_id
1 'polypeptide(L)'
;MRALYAAYNGFLYQVERASDGKTRNIRTLRPGGYANAAAQNAFCAGTSCIITKIFDQSPQQNNLTIEGPGQRGGRDAGANAAALPVIVAGHHVYGVYVTAGVGYRDNSAKGVAVGSSAQGEYMVVSGRHVNNKCCFDYGNAETNSRDNGNGHMNAINFSTDCFFAPCSGSGPWVQADLENGLFAGANGSDRNNKGNLSAFVTALVKSNGKTTYAIKGGNAQSGRLTIWYYGALPNRGGYVPLHQEGAIVLGTGGDNSKRSIGSFFEGAMTSGYPTRAADNAVQANIVSVHYGK
;
A
#
# COMPACT_ATOMS: atom_id res chain seq x y z
N MET A 1 9.37 -9.22 0.14
CA MET A 1 9.62 -8.16 -0.87
C MET A 1 10.46 -8.70 -2.03
N ARG A 2 10.30 -8.15 -3.23
CA ARG A 2 11.01 -8.52 -4.46
C ARG A 2 11.29 -7.30 -5.34
N ALA A 3 12.11 -7.46 -6.36
CA ALA A 3 12.19 -6.51 -7.45
C ALA A 3 10.88 -6.47 -8.26
N LEU A 4 10.44 -5.28 -8.67
CA LEU A 4 9.23 -5.08 -9.46
C LEU A 4 9.50 -5.06 -10.98
N TYR A 5 10.78 -5.01 -11.39
CA TYR A 5 11.18 -5.13 -12.79
C TYR A 5 12.53 -5.85 -12.94
N ALA A 6 12.72 -6.47 -14.09
CA ALA A 6 13.78 -7.44 -14.32
C ALA A 6 15.21 -6.89 -14.16
N ALA A 7 15.44 -5.62 -14.50
CA ALA A 7 16.77 -5.02 -14.41
C ALA A 7 17.12 -4.48 -13.02
N TYR A 8 16.17 -4.44 -12.07
CA TYR A 8 16.43 -3.87 -10.76
C TYR A 8 17.40 -4.73 -9.95
N ASN A 9 18.49 -4.13 -9.50
CA ASN A 9 19.51 -4.75 -8.66
C ASN A 9 19.89 -3.81 -7.51
N GLY A 10 18.90 -3.25 -6.85
CA GLY A 10 19.08 -2.27 -5.77
C GLY A 10 18.66 -2.78 -4.40
N PHE A 11 18.55 -1.84 -3.48
CA PHE A 11 18.04 -2.11 -2.13
C PHE A 11 16.52 -2.13 -2.14
N LEU A 12 15.94 -3.05 -1.36
CA LEU A 12 14.49 -3.18 -1.22
C LEU A 12 14.00 -2.53 0.08
N TYR A 13 14.73 -2.71 1.16
CA TYR A 13 14.45 -2.09 2.46
C TYR A 13 15.69 -2.04 3.33
N GLN A 14 15.63 -1.24 4.39
CA GLN A 14 16.66 -1.13 5.42
C GLN A 14 16.11 -1.68 6.73
N VAL A 15 16.93 -2.39 7.47
CA VAL A 15 16.65 -2.83 8.83
C VAL A 15 17.61 -2.21 9.82
N GLU A 16 17.13 -1.94 11.03
CA GLU A 16 17.92 -1.49 12.18
C GLU A 16 17.80 -2.51 13.30
N ARG A 17 18.91 -2.91 13.88
CA ARG A 17 18.91 -3.87 14.99
C ARG A 17 18.90 -3.17 16.34
N ALA A 18 18.11 -3.72 17.27
CA ALA A 18 17.87 -3.11 18.57
C ALA A 18 19.09 -3.11 19.50
N SER A 19 20.02 -4.06 19.32
CA SER A 19 21.17 -4.23 20.22
C SER A 19 22.18 -3.08 20.20
N ASP A 20 22.33 -2.39 19.04
CA ASP A 20 23.35 -1.35 18.86
C ASP A 20 22.93 -0.23 17.90
N GLY A 21 21.68 -0.22 17.42
CA GLY A 21 21.16 0.80 16.50
C GLY A 21 21.77 0.79 15.10
N LYS A 22 22.61 -0.21 14.77
CA LYS A 22 23.20 -0.28 13.43
C LYS A 22 22.14 -0.65 12.39
N THR A 23 22.33 -0.15 11.18
CA THR A 23 21.44 -0.40 10.05
C THR A 23 22.10 -1.26 8.98
N ARG A 24 21.27 -2.00 8.24
CA ARG A 24 21.68 -2.76 7.06
C ARG A 24 20.64 -2.63 5.95
N ASN A 25 21.09 -2.28 4.75
CA ASN A 25 20.27 -2.32 3.55
C ASN A 25 20.19 -3.74 3.00
N ILE A 26 18.97 -4.21 2.75
CA ILE A 26 18.70 -5.52 2.17
C ILE A 26 18.43 -5.35 0.68
N ARG A 27 19.28 -5.94 -0.14
CA ARG A 27 19.16 -5.89 -1.61
C ARG A 27 18.54 -7.16 -2.17
N THR A 28 18.30 -7.14 -3.48
CA THR A 28 17.94 -8.33 -4.24
C THR A 28 19.09 -9.34 -4.27
N LEU A 29 18.76 -10.62 -4.32
CA LEU A 29 19.74 -11.72 -4.50
C LEU A 29 20.43 -11.64 -5.87
N ARG A 30 19.70 -11.17 -6.88
CA ARG A 30 20.14 -10.98 -8.27
C ARG A 30 19.25 -9.94 -8.95
N PRO A 31 19.62 -9.37 -10.10
CA PRO A 31 18.73 -8.48 -10.84
C PRO A 31 17.35 -9.12 -11.07
N GLY A 32 16.28 -8.36 -10.83
CA GLY A 32 14.90 -8.82 -10.94
C GLY A 32 14.46 -9.85 -9.89
N GLY A 33 15.30 -10.14 -8.90
CA GLY A 33 15.09 -11.23 -7.94
C GLY A 33 14.39 -10.81 -6.65
N TYR A 34 14.50 -11.66 -5.66
CA TYR A 34 13.89 -11.56 -4.34
C TYR A 34 14.86 -10.97 -3.32
N ALA A 35 14.33 -10.47 -2.21
CA ALA A 35 15.12 -9.93 -1.09
C ALA A 35 16.08 -10.99 -0.52
N ASN A 36 17.30 -10.57 -0.18
CA ASN A 36 18.27 -11.43 0.51
C ASN A 36 17.90 -11.56 2.00
N ALA A 37 16.92 -12.43 2.29
CA ALA A 37 16.48 -12.68 3.66
C ALA A 37 17.57 -13.29 4.54
N ALA A 38 18.50 -14.09 3.96
CA ALA A 38 19.63 -14.62 4.72
C ALA A 38 20.54 -13.52 5.27
N ALA A 39 20.75 -12.46 4.50
CA ALA A 39 21.52 -11.30 4.97
C ALA A 39 20.82 -10.57 6.10
N GLN A 40 19.49 -10.45 6.09
CA GLN A 40 18.71 -9.92 7.20
C GLN A 40 18.84 -10.82 8.43
N ASN A 41 18.61 -12.12 8.27
CA ASN A 41 18.64 -13.08 9.37
C ASN A 41 20.01 -13.09 10.09
N ALA A 42 21.10 -13.09 9.31
CA ALA A 42 22.45 -13.03 9.86
C ALA A 42 22.72 -11.70 10.60
N PHE A 43 22.22 -10.58 10.06
CA PHE A 43 22.40 -9.26 10.69
C PHE A 43 21.58 -9.11 11.98
N CYS A 44 20.38 -9.68 12.02
CA CYS A 44 19.47 -9.59 13.16
C CYS A 44 19.62 -10.77 14.15
N ALA A 45 20.62 -11.63 13.96
CA ALA A 45 20.83 -12.77 14.84
C ALA A 45 21.10 -12.32 16.30
N GLY A 46 20.37 -12.93 17.24
CA GLY A 46 20.48 -12.62 18.68
C GLY A 46 19.83 -11.31 19.11
N THR A 47 19.14 -10.61 18.23
CA THR A 47 18.42 -9.36 18.54
C THR A 47 17.17 -9.20 17.68
N SER A 48 16.30 -8.24 18.02
CA SER A 48 15.22 -7.85 17.13
C SER A 48 15.68 -6.78 16.11
N CYS A 49 14.98 -6.72 14.99
CA CYS A 49 15.14 -5.66 13.99
C CYS A 49 13.80 -5.06 13.61
N ILE A 50 13.83 -3.77 13.29
CA ILE A 50 12.71 -3.06 12.66
C ILE A 50 13.08 -2.64 11.24
N ILE A 51 12.09 -2.52 10.36
CA ILE A 51 12.27 -1.90 9.04
C ILE A 51 12.24 -0.39 9.23
N THR A 52 13.31 0.31 8.85
CA THR A 52 13.41 1.78 9.00
C THR A 52 13.19 2.52 7.70
N LYS A 53 13.36 1.83 6.57
CA LYS A 53 13.18 2.42 5.24
C LYS A 53 12.72 1.36 4.24
N ILE A 54 11.80 1.73 3.34
CA ILE A 54 11.41 0.95 2.16
C ILE A 54 11.90 1.74 0.95
N PHE A 55 12.74 1.11 0.12
CA PHE A 55 13.34 1.80 -1.02
C PHE A 55 12.38 1.80 -2.23
N ASP A 56 12.21 2.94 -2.82
CA ASP A 56 11.60 3.08 -4.13
C ASP A 56 12.56 2.52 -5.19
N GLN A 57 12.01 1.65 -6.03
CA GLN A 57 12.77 1.00 -7.10
C GLN A 57 12.79 1.82 -8.39
N SER A 58 12.03 2.90 -8.44
CA SER A 58 11.96 3.82 -9.58
C SER A 58 13.15 4.80 -9.59
N PRO A 59 13.40 5.48 -10.71
CA PRO A 59 14.39 6.56 -10.75
C PRO A 59 14.07 7.75 -9.86
N GLN A 60 12.83 7.89 -9.36
CA GLN A 60 12.40 9.00 -8.51
C GLN A 60 12.99 8.92 -7.10
N GLN A 61 13.28 7.70 -6.62
CA GLN A 61 13.85 7.43 -5.28
C GLN A 61 12.98 7.97 -4.13
N ASN A 62 11.68 7.85 -4.26
CA ASN A 62 10.70 8.20 -3.23
C ASN A 62 10.72 7.14 -2.11
N ASN A 63 11.75 7.18 -1.30
CA ASN A 63 11.97 6.18 -0.26
C ASN A 63 11.06 6.47 0.93
N LEU A 64 10.27 5.49 1.34
CA LEU A 64 9.44 5.62 2.52
C LEU A 64 10.27 5.41 3.78
N THR A 65 10.18 6.34 4.72
CA THR A 65 10.78 6.27 6.06
C THR A 65 9.68 6.21 7.11
N ILE A 66 10.02 5.79 8.35
CA ILE A 66 9.06 5.77 9.45
C ILE A 66 8.40 7.14 9.57
N GLU A 67 7.05 7.17 9.60
CA GLU A 67 6.28 8.40 9.63
C GLU A 67 6.56 9.23 10.88
N GLY A 68 6.71 10.53 10.68
CA GLY A 68 6.81 11.53 11.75
C GLY A 68 5.48 11.79 12.45
N PRO A 69 5.44 12.72 13.41
CA PRO A 69 4.19 13.15 14.01
C PRO A 69 3.26 13.80 12.98
N GLY A 70 1.95 13.51 13.09
CA GLY A 70 0.89 14.12 12.30
C GLY A 70 -0.27 14.60 13.16
N GLN A 71 -1.38 14.95 12.54
CA GLN A 71 -2.55 15.51 13.24
C GLN A 71 -3.16 14.53 14.24
N ARG A 72 -3.20 13.23 13.89
CA ARG A 72 -3.86 12.19 14.71
C ARG A 72 -2.91 11.40 15.60
N GLY A 73 -1.60 11.60 15.48
CA GLY A 73 -0.66 10.82 16.29
C GLY A 73 0.75 11.37 16.34
N GLY A 74 1.51 10.89 17.32
CA GLY A 74 2.96 11.08 17.40
C GLY A 74 3.69 10.25 16.33
N ARG A 75 5.02 10.25 16.35
CA ARG A 75 5.85 9.44 15.47
C ARG A 75 5.44 7.96 15.49
N ASP A 76 5.44 7.33 14.35
CA ASP A 76 5.18 5.91 14.21
C ASP A 76 6.39 5.05 14.59
N ALA A 77 6.16 3.75 14.70
CA ALA A 77 7.20 2.76 14.84
C ALA A 77 7.53 2.11 13.50
N GLY A 78 8.71 1.54 13.38
CA GLY A 78 9.06 0.65 12.28
C GLY A 78 8.46 -0.75 12.48
N ALA A 79 8.04 -1.39 11.41
CA ALA A 79 7.55 -2.77 11.45
C ALA A 79 8.64 -3.74 11.91
N ASN A 80 8.28 -4.74 12.73
CA ASN A 80 9.19 -5.83 13.06
C ASN A 80 9.60 -6.57 11.78
N ALA A 81 10.89 -6.58 11.48
CA ALA A 81 11.44 -7.08 10.21
C ALA A 81 11.25 -8.60 10.02
N ALA A 82 11.00 -9.35 11.11
CA ALA A 82 10.82 -10.80 11.09
C ALA A 82 9.35 -11.24 11.23
N ALA A 83 8.40 -10.31 11.43
CA ALA A 83 7.03 -10.66 11.78
C ALA A 83 6.19 -11.20 10.61
N LEU A 84 6.60 -10.98 9.36
CA LEU A 84 5.87 -11.44 8.18
C LEU A 84 6.75 -12.26 7.22
N PRO A 85 7.17 -13.48 7.64
CA PRO A 85 7.87 -14.38 6.73
C PRO A 85 6.90 -14.89 5.65
N VAL A 86 7.36 -14.99 4.43
CA VAL A 86 6.60 -15.51 3.30
C VAL A 86 7.51 -16.25 2.33
N ILE A 87 7.00 -17.32 1.73
CA ILE A 87 7.65 -18.00 0.60
C ILE A 87 7.10 -17.38 -0.68
N VAL A 88 7.99 -17.07 -1.62
CA VAL A 88 7.65 -16.50 -2.91
C VAL A 88 8.51 -17.18 -3.97
N ALA A 89 7.90 -17.96 -4.85
CA ALA A 89 8.61 -18.81 -5.82
C ALA A 89 9.76 -19.63 -5.19
N GLY A 90 9.50 -20.28 -4.06
CA GLY A 90 10.50 -21.07 -3.32
C GLY A 90 11.49 -20.26 -2.49
N HIS A 91 11.47 -18.93 -2.54
CA HIS A 91 12.39 -18.08 -1.77
C HIS A 91 11.75 -17.59 -0.48
N HIS A 92 12.44 -17.76 0.65
CA HIS A 92 12.06 -17.12 1.91
C HIS A 92 12.37 -15.62 1.84
N VAL A 93 11.35 -14.80 2.06
CA VAL A 93 11.46 -13.33 2.12
C VAL A 93 10.57 -12.81 3.23
N TYR A 94 10.60 -11.50 3.47
CA TYR A 94 9.73 -10.83 4.44
C TYR A 94 8.87 -9.77 3.76
N GLY A 95 7.63 -9.63 4.21
CA GLY A 95 6.76 -8.48 3.97
C GLY A 95 6.86 -7.45 5.10
N VAL A 96 6.07 -6.40 5.02
CA VAL A 96 5.89 -5.40 6.08
C VAL A 96 4.65 -5.77 6.88
N TYR A 97 4.84 -6.10 8.16
CA TYR A 97 3.77 -6.41 9.10
C TYR A 97 3.38 -5.15 9.85
N VAL A 98 2.27 -4.57 9.45
CA VAL A 98 1.74 -3.34 10.04
C VAL A 98 0.83 -3.69 11.20
N THR A 99 1.24 -3.29 12.40
CA THR A 99 0.39 -3.24 13.61
C THR A 99 -0.03 -1.79 13.86
N ALA A 100 -1.00 -1.57 14.73
CA ALA A 100 -1.39 -0.21 15.12
C ALA A 100 -0.16 0.59 15.59
N GLY A 101 0.04 1.77 15.03
CA GLY A 101 1.19 2.63 15.29
C GLY A 101 2.41 2.37 14.41
N VAL A 102 2.32 1.52 13.40
CA VAL A 102 3.38 1.31 12.39
C VAL A 102 2.96 1.99 11.09
N GLY A 103 3.80 2.87 10.57
CA GLY A 103 3.55 3.57 9.31
C GLY A 103 4.82 4.16 8.71
N TYR A 104 4.77 4.38 7.40
CA TYR A 104 5.88 4.93 6.60
C TYR A 104 5.37 6.02 5.67
N ARG A 105 6.25 7.00 5.39
CA ARG A 105 5.87 8.15 4.59
C ARG A 105 7.05 8.78 3.83
N ASP A 106 6.72 9.45 2.72
CA ASP A 106 7.55 10.44 2.03
C ASP A 106 6.70 11.68 1.71
N ASN A 107 6.96 12.79 2.40
CA ASN A 107 6.28 14.07 2.18
C ASN A 107 6.86 14.90 1.04
N SER A 108 7.96 14.45 0.43
CA SER A 108 8.69 15.18 -0.62
C SER A 108 8.80 14.36 -1.89
N ALA A 109 7.84 13.45 -2.10
CA ALA A 109 7.84 12.54 -3.23
C ALA A 109 7.77 13.28 -4.58
N LYS A 110 8.43 12.71 -5.60
CA LYS A 110 8.54 13.29 -6.94
C LYS A 110 7.78 12.45 -7.94
N GLY A 111 7.19 13.10 -8.95
CA GLY A 111 6.49 12.39 -10.03
C GLY A 111 5.19 11.72 -9.60
N VAL A 112 4.69 12.02 -8.41
CA VAL A 112 3.37 11.62 -7.90
C VAL A 112 2.31 12.60 -8.39
N ALA A 113 1.08 12.15 -8.58
CA ALA A 113 -0.01 12.99 -9.01
C ALA A 113 -0.31 14.11 -7.99
N VAL A 114 -0.57 15.31 -8.50
CA VAL A 114 -0.94 16.50 -7.70
C VAL A 114 -2.21 17.12 -8.27
N GLY A 115 -3.04 17.69 -7.42
CA GLY A 115 -4.31 18.28 -7.80
C GLY A 115 -5.25 17.25 -8.42
N SER A 116 -5.82 17.58 -9.56
CA SER A 116 -6.72 16.70 -10.31
C SER A 116 -6.00 15.86 -11.36
N SER A 117 -4.73 15.57 -11.19
CA SER A 117 -3.97 14.71 -12.10
C SER A 117 -4.39 13.24 -11.96
N ALA A 118 -4.32 12.50 -13.04
CA ALA A 118 -4.64 11.08 -13.03
C ALA A 118 -3.57 10.26 -12.32
N GLN A 119 -4.00 9.21 -11.60
CA GLN A 119 -3.14 8.30 -10.86
C GLN A 119 -3.64 6.86 -10.93
N GLY A 120 -2.75 5.91 -10.85
CA GLY A 120 -3.05 4.51 -10.59
C GLY A 120 -2.10 3.93 -9.56
N GLU A 121 -2.62 3.01 -8.74
CA GLU A 121 -1.86 2.37 -7.69
C GLU A 121 -2.33 0.93 -7.44
N TYR A 122 -1.41 0.08 -7.03
CA TYR A 122 -1.75 -1.25 -6.56
C TYR A 122 -0.89 -1.64 -5.37
N MET A 123 -1.38 -2.55 -4.55
CA MET A 123 -0.62 -3.25 -3.54
C MET A 123 -1.02 -4.73 -3.46
N VAL A 124 -0.10 -5.57 -3.00
CA VAL A 124 -0.40 -6.95 -2.60
C VAL A 124 -0.40 -7.02 -1.08
N VAL A 125 -1.51 -7.47 -0.51
CA VAL A 125 -1.80 -7.49 0.91
C VAL A 125 -2.34 -8.84 1.36
N SER A 126 -2.51 -9.06 2.68
CA SER A 126 -3.20 -10.23 3.21
C SER A 126 -4.66 -9.92 3.55
N GLY A 127 -5.60 -10.71 3.03
CA GLY A 127 -7.00 -10.65 3.44
C GLY A 127 -7.28 -11.22 4.85
N ARG A 128 -6.23 -11.68 5.55
CA ARG A 128 -6.36 -12.35 6.86
C ARG A 128 -5.75 -11.56 8.03
N HIS A 129 -5.10 -10.44 7.75
CA HIS A 129 -4.52 -9.55 8.76
C HIS A 129 -5.07 -8.15 8.55
N VAL A 130 -6.24 -7.91 9.08
CA VAL A 130 -7.03 -6.69 8.92
C VAL A 130 -7.84 -6.42 10.19
N ASN A 131 -8.29 -5.18 10.37
CA ASN A 131 -9.26 -4.78 11.38
C ASN A 131 -10.24 -3.73 10.82
N ASN A 132 -11.14 -3.24 11.66
CA ASN A 132 -12.14 -2.21 11.32
C ASN A 132 -11.71 -0.83 11.84
N LYS A 133 -10.43 -0.50 11.74
CA LYS A 133 -9.89 0.79 12.16
C LYS A 133 -9.25 1.50 10.96
N CYS A 134 -9.14 2.80 11.02
CA CYS A 134 -8.41 3.60 10.05
C CYS A 134 -6.98 3.88 10.55
N CYS A 135 -5.98 3.89 9.70
CA CYS A 135 -6.02 3.51 8.31
C CYS A 135 -4.85 2.57 7.98
N PHE A 136 -5.07 1.59 7.15
CA PHE A 136 -4.02 0.83 6.49
C PHE A 136 -4.06 1.19 5.01
N ASP A 137 -3.38 2.29 4.69
CA ASP A 137 -3.38 2.89 3.36
C ASP A 137 -2.06 2.67 2.65
N TYR A 138 -2.12 2.71 1.33
CA TYR A 138 -0.97 2.86 0.45
C TYR A 138 -1.37 3.75 -0.73
N GLY A 139 -0.70 4.88 -0.87
CA GLY A 139 -1.01 5.80 -1.96
C GLY A 139 -0.65 7.25 -1.69
N ASN A 140 -1.33 8.13 -2.41
CA ASN A 140 -1.17 9.58 -2.36
C ASN A 140 -1.84 10.17 -1.11
N ALA A 141 -1.14 11.06 -0.43
CA ALA A 141 -1.62 11.69 0.78
C ALA A 141 -1.19 13.16 0.87
N GLU A 142 -1.62 13.84 1.93
CA GLU A 142 -1.24 15.20 2.25
C GLU A 142 0.24 15.32 2.58
N THR A 143 0.88 16.41 2.14
CA THR A 143 2.30 16.63 2.34
C THR A 143 2.70 17.10 3.75
N ASN A 144 1.71 17.46 4.56
CA ASN A 144 1.91 18.01 5.91
C ASN A 144 1.47 17.09 7.05
N SER A 145 1.06 15.84 6.76
CA SER A 145 0.51 14.87 7.71
C SER A 145 -0.72 15.39 8.47
N ARG A 146 -1.60 16.14 7.78
CA ARG A 146 -2.83 16.72 8.33
C ARG A 146 -3.98 16.50 7.35
N ASP A 147 -5.18 16.34 7.90
CA ASP A 147 -6.41 16.41 7.13
C ASP A 147 -6.58 17.83 6.53
N ASN A 148 -6.36 17.96 5.23
CA ASN A 148 -6.51 19.20 4.48
C ASN A 148 -7.89 19.27 3.78
N GLY A 149 -8.73 18.27 3.98
CA GLY A 149 -10.09 18.21 3.47
C GLY A 149 -10.33 17.16 2.40
N ASN A 150 -11.56 17.06 2.00
CA ASN A 150 -12.04 16.06 1.05
C ASN A 150 -11.26 16.11 -0.27
N GLY A 151 -10.86 14.93 -0.77
CA GLY A 151 -10.16 14.80 -2.05
C GLY A 151 -8.67 15.14 -2.02
N HIS A 152 -8.08 15.47 -0.86
CA HIS A 152 -6.65 15.75 -0.73
C HIS A 152 -5.79 14.48 -0.69
N MET A 153 -6.39 13.34 -0.34
CA MET A 153 -5.83 12.00 -0.51
C MET A 153 -6.33 11.29 -1.77
N ASN A 154 -5.60 10.27 -2.20
CA ASN A 154 -6.06 9.25 -3.15
C ASN A 154 -5.19 8.00 -2.93
N ALA A 155 -5.61 7.16 -2.00
CA ALA A 155 -4.87 5.98 -1.58
C ALA A 155 -5.78 4.74 -1.58
N ILE A 156 -5.16 3.56 -1.65
CA ILE A 156 -5.86 2.31 -1.37
C ILE A 156 -5.96 2.14 0.13
N ASN A 157 -7.17 2.04 0.66
CA ASN A 157 -7.44 1.48 1.98
C ASN A 157 -7.81 0.00 1.84
N PHE A 158 -7.28 -0.84 2.73
CA PHE A 158 -7.66 -2.25 2.79
C PHE A 158 -7.97 -2.66 4.23
N SER A 159 -9.25 -2.71 4.56
CA SER A 159 -9.71 -2.95 5.93
C SER A 159 -11.13 -3.54 5.96
N THR A 160 -11.60 -3.87 7.16
CA THR A 160 -13.02 -4.17 7.42
C THR A 160 -13.75 -2.95 8.00
N ASP A 161 -13.22 -1.74 7.81
CA ASP A 161 -13.90 -0.50 8.16
C ASP A 161 -14.94 -0.16 7.09
N CYS A 162 -16.21 -0.18 7.50
CA CYS A 162 -17.35 0.23 6.68
C CYS A 162 -17.72 1.67 7.03
N PHE A 163 -16.93 2.63 6.55
CA PHE A 163 -17.12 4.04 6.89
C PHE A 163 -18.51 4.58 6.49
N PHE A 164 -19.00 4.19 5.33
CA PHE A 164 -20.35 4.54 4.87
C PHE A 164 -21.26 3.31 4.86
N ALA A 165 -21.73 2.91 6.04
CA ALA A 165 -22.63 1.78 6.20
C ALA A 165 -24.02 2.00 5.52
N PRO A 166 -24.66 0.91 5.04
CA PRO A 166 -24.19 -0.49 5.05
C PRO A 166 -23.24 -0.79 3.89
N CYS A 167 -22.24 -1.64 4.14
CA CYS A 167 -21.39 -2.17 3.09
C CYS A 167 -21.89 -3.55 2.61
N SER A 168 -21.48 -3.95 1.42
CA SER A 168 -21.80 -5.27 0.87
C SER A 168 -20.83 -6.33 1.36
N GLY A 169 -21.32 -7.49 1.78
CA GLY A 169 -20.47 -8.57 2.30
C GLY A 169 -19.85 -8.26 3.65
N SER A 170 -18.78 -8.97 3.99
CA SER A 170 -18.10 -8.87 5.29
C SER A 170 -16.71 -8.20 5.21
N GLY A 171 -16.28 -7.78 4.02
CA GLY A 171 -14.91 -7.29 3.83
C GLY A 171 -13.85 -8.41 3.96
N PRO A 172 -12.55 -8.09 4.10
CA PRO A 172 -12.03 -6.73 3.93
C PRO A 172 -12.26 -6.20 2.51
N TRP A 173 -12.53 -4.92 2.43
CA TRP A 173 -12.77 -4.25 1.15
C TRP A 173 -11.51 -3.55 0.66
N VAL A 174 -11.32 -3.53 -0.66
CA VAL A 174 -10.48 -2.52 -1.30
C VAL A 174 -11.32 -1.27 -1.45
N GLN A 175 -10.86 -0.19 -0.86
CA GLN A 175 -11.54 1.10 -0.86
C GLN A 175 -10.58 2.17 -1.35
N ALA A 176 -11.10 3.26 -1.91
CA ALA A 176 -10.34 4.48 -2.09
C ALA A 176 -10.49 5.32 -0.81
N ASP A 177 -9.37 5.60 -0.15
CA ASP A 177 -9.31 6.66 0.85
C ASP A 177 -9.04 7.98 0.11
N LEU A 178 -10.01 8.86 0.14
CA LEU A 178 -9.96 10.15 -0.55
C LEU A 178 -9.95 11.32 0.45
N GLU A 179 -9.52 11.08 1.67
CA GLU A 179 -9.67 11.89 2.88
C GLU A 179 -11.13 12.06 3.30
N ASN A 180 -11.39 12.00 4.58
CA ASN A 180 -12.73 12.11 5.18
C ASN A 180 -13.76 11.10 4.61
N GLY A 181 -13.29 9.98 4.07
CA GLY A 181 -14.16 8.93 3.57
C GLY A 181 -13.44 7.78 2.89
N LEU A 182 -13.82 6.56 3.29
CA LEU A 182 -13.42 5.31 2.64
C LEU A 182 -14.51 4.89 1.65
N PHE A 183 -14.18 4.88 0.38
CA PHE A 183 -15.14 4.66 -0.70
C PHE A 183 -14.93 3.30 -1.37
N ALA A 184 -15.88 2.39 -1.18
CA ALA A 184 -15.96 1.12 -1.91
C ALA A 184 -16.76 1.25 -3.23
N GLY A 185 -17.26 2.45 -3.55
CA GLY A 185 -18.04 2.84 -4.70
C GLY A 185 -18.52 4.30 -4.56
N ALA A 186 -19.27 4.85 -5.54
CA ALA A 186 -19.59 6.28 -5.65
C ALA A 186 -20.20 6.92 -4.38
N ASN A 187 -20.98 6.16 -3.63
CA ASN A 187 -21.67 6.64 -2.42
C ASN A 187 -21.13 6.00 -1.13
N GLY A 188 -19.92 5.46 -1.18
CA GLY A 188 -19.28 4.81 -0.05
C GLY A 188 -19.25 3.29 -0.20
N SER A 189 -20.35 2.64 -0.58
CA SER A 189 -20.41 1.19 -0.78
C SER A 189 -20.78 0.83 -2.22
N ASP A 190 -20.46 -0.39 -2.64
CA ASP A 190 -20.88 -0.98 -3.90
C ASP A 190 -21.27 -2.45 -3.70
N ARG A 191 -22.37 -2.89 -4.34
CA ARG A 191 -22.89 -4.26 -4.23
C ARG A 191 -21.94 -5.34 -4.77
N ASN A 192 -21.02 -4.96 -5.66
CA ASN A 192 -20.05 -5.86 -6.25
C ASN A 192 -18.78 -5.97 -5.39
N ASN A 193 -18.50 -5.01 -4.52
CA ASN A 193 -17.36 -5.00 -3.62
C ASN A 193 -17.75 -5.65 -2.28
N LYS A 194 -17.67 -6.98 -2.23
CA LYS A 194 -18.10 -7.78 -1.06
C LYS A 194 -16.96 -8.14 -0.12
N GLY A 195 -15.74 -7.70 -0.45
CA GLY A 195 -14.51 -8.04 0.27
C GLY A 195 -13.76 -9.24 -0.32
N ASN A 196 -12.54 -9.45 0.13
CA ASN A 196 -11.66 -10.52 -0.33
C ASN A 196 -10.79 -11.08 0.81
N LEU A 197 -11.09 -12.30 1.24
CA LEU A 197 -10.41 -13.03 2.32
C LEU A 197 -9.24 -13.91 1.83
N SER A 198 -8.79 -13.78 0.59
CA SER A 198 -7.65 -14.54 0.07
C SER A 198 -6.41 -14.30 0.95
N ALA A 199 -5.55 -15.31 1.08
CA ALA A 199 -4.31 -15.18 1.83
C ALA A 199 -3.44 -14.03 1.30
N PHE A 200 -3.46 -13.86 -0.03
CA PHE A 200 -2.82 -12.74 -0.74
C PHE A 200 -3.85 -12.11 -1.68
N VAL A 201 -4.02 -10.83 -1.57
CA VAL A 201 -4.99 -10.02 -2.33
C VAL A 201 -4.24 -8.98 -3.14
N THR A 202 -4.51 -8.92 -4.44
CA THR A 202 -4.16 -7.74 -5.24
C THR A 202 -5.25 -6.71 -5.05
N ALA A 203 -4.91 -5.55 -4.51
CA ALA A 203 -5.76 -4.37 -4.41
C ALA A 203 -5.28 -3.31 -5.41
N LEU A 204 -6.20 -2.71 -6.15
CA LEU A 204 -5.90 -1.69 -7.15
C LEU A 204 -6.97 -0.60 -7.14
N VAL A 205 -6.51 0.64 -7.07
CA VAL A 205 -7.32 1.85 -7.25
C VAL A 205 -6.69 2.70 -8.35
N LYS A 206 -7.50 3.35 -9.16
CA LYS A 206 -7.04 4.36 -10.12
C LYS A 206 -8.11 5.41 -10.37
N SER A 207 -7.68 6.64 -10.53
CA SER A 207 -8.55 7.78 -10.78
C SER A 207 -8.03 8.63 -11.93
N ASN A 208 -8.95 9.23 -12.71
CA ASN A 208 -8.56 10.28 -13.65
C ASN A 208 -8.40 11.65 -12.95
N GLY A 209 -8.61 11.70 -11.63
CA GLY A 209 -8.49 12.89 -10.79
C GLY A 209 -9.64 13.89 -10.94
N LYS A 210 -10.49 13.75 -11.94
CA LYS A 210 -11.50 14.76 -12.31
C LYS A 210 -12.93 14.30 -12.12
N THR A 211 -13.26 13.11 -12.60
CA THR A 211 -14.66 12.65 -12.70
C THR A 211 -14.86 11.19 -12.37
N THR A 212 -13.85 10.33 -12.58
CA THR A 212 -14.03 8.88 -12.52
C THR A 212 -12.88 8.19 -11.79
N TYR A 213 -13.23 7.07 -11.15
CA TYR A 213 -12.26 6.16 -10.57
C TYR A 213 -12.70 4.69 -10.70
N ALA A 214 -11.76 3.80 -10.49
CA ALA A 214 -12.01 2.37 -10.52
C ALA A 214 -11.36 1.68 -9.33
N ILE A 215 -12.08 0.73 -8.74
CA ILE A 215 -11.61 -0.19 -7.70
C ILE A 215 -11.59 -1.58 -8.32
N LYS A 216 -10.45 -2.24 -8.25
CA LYS A 216 -10.25 -3.61 -8.74
C LYS A 216 -9.50 -4.43 -7.72
N GLY A 217 -9.64 -5.72 -7.81
CA GLY A 217 -8.83 -6.63 -7.01
C GLY A 217 -9.04 -8.08 -7.39
N GLY A 218 -8.31 -8.96 -6.73
CA GLY A 218 -8.36 -10.37 -6.98
C GLY A 218 -7.47 -11.17 -6.03
N ASN A 219 -7.50 -12.48 -6.18
CA ASN A 219 -6.54 -13.34 -5.52
C ASN A 219 -5.17 -13.17 -6.18
N ALA A 220 -4.17 -12.80 -5.40
CA ALA A 220 -2.79 -12.62 -5.90
C ALA A 220 -2.08 -13.96 -6.23
N GLN A 221 -2.68 -15.10 -5.88
CA GLN A 221 -2.14 -16.42 -6.17
C GLN A 221 -2.71 -17.06 -7.44
N SER A 222 -3.83 -16.53 -7.96
CA SER A 222 -4.50 -17.10 -9.13
C SER A 222 -5.58 -16.19 -9.71
N GLY A 223 -5.91 -16.40 -10.97
CA GLY A 223 -7.05 -15.73 -11.60
C GLY A 223 -6.76 -14.33 -12.11
N ARG A 224 -7.82 -13.61 -12.39
CA ARG A 224 -7.81 -12.27 -13.00
C ARG A 224 -8.33 -11.23 -12.01
N LEU A 225 -8.08 -9.95 -12.29
CA LEU A 225 -8.71 -8.85 -11.57
C LEU A 225 -10.22 -8.83 -11.83
N THR A 226 -10.99 -8.65 -10.77
CA THR A 226 -12.40 -8.30 -10.80
C THR A 226 -12.53 -6.79 -10.68
N ILE A 227 -13.43 -6.19 -11.45
CA ILE A 227 -13.83 -4.79 -11.31
C ILE A 227 -14.92 -4.77 -10.25
N TRP A 228 -14.64 -4.19 -9.09
CA TRP A 228 -15.64 -4.02 -8.02
C TRP A 228 -16.37 -2.70 -8.13
N TYR A 229 -15.72 -1.69 -8.66
CA TYR A 229 -16.34 -0.43 -9.02
C TYR A 229 -15.64 0.21 -10.23
N TYR A 230 -16.41 0.83 -11.09
CA TYR A 230 -15.95 1.73 -12.14
C TYR A 230 -17.04 2.75 -12.41
N GLY A 231 -16.77 4.01 -12.19
CA GLY A 231 -17.77 5.05 -12.34
C GLY A 231 -17.30 6.42 -11.85
N ALA A 232 -18.28 7.26 -11.51
CA ALA A 232 -18.03 8.61 -11.03
C ALA A 232 -17.26 8.63 -9.70
N LEU A 233 -16.44 9.66 -9.49
CA LEU A 233 -15.93 10.01 -8.17
C LEU A 233 -17.11 10.20 -7.20
N PRO A 234 -16.88 10.09 -5.87
CA PRO A 234 -17.95 10.20 -4.89
C PRO A 234 -18.80 11.46 -5.06
N ASN A 235 -20.12 11.30 -5.08
CA ASN A 235 -21.07 12.42 -5.16
C ASN A 235 -21.28 13.05 -3.78
N ARG A 236 -20.19 13.57 -3.22
CA ARG A 236 -20.15 14.30 -1.96
C ARG A 236 -19.25 15.52 -2.17
N GLY A 237 -19.46 16.61 -1.43
CA GLY A 237 -18.68 17.83 -1.61
C GLY A 237 -17.17 17.60 -1.43
N GLY A 238 -16.34 18.16 -2.32
CA GLY A 238 -14.89 18.18 -2.22
C GLY A 238 -14.14 17.03 -2.91
N TYR A 239 -14.85 16.06 -3.54
CA TYR A 239 -14.19 14.95 -4.24
C TYR A 239 -14.17 15.08 -5.78
N VAL A 240 -14.81 16.10 -6.31
CA VAL A 240 -14.92 16.32 -7.75
C VAL A 240 -14.59 17.79 -8.07
N PRO A 241 -13.40 18.06 -8.64
CA PRO A 241 -12.25 17.16 -8.84
C PRO A 241 -11.51 16.84 -7.54
N LEU A 242 -10.55 15.90 -7.59
CA LEU A 242 -9.61 15.66 -6.49
C LEU A 242 -8.59 16.81 -6.34
N HIS A 243 -8.00 16.91 -5.16
CA HIS A 243 -7.03 17.93 -4.75
C HIS A 243 -5.72 17.31 -4.22
N GLN A 244 -5.30 16.17 -4.79
CA GLN A 244 -4.15 15.36 -4.37
C GLN A 244 -2.90 16.19 -4.09
N GLU A 245 -2.12 15.85 -3.06
CA GLU A 245 -0.96 16.66 -2.67
C GLU A 245 0.40 16.03 -3.00
N GLY A 246 0.44 14.71 -3.23
CA GLY A 246 1.64 14.06 -3.75
C GLY A 246 2.61 13.50 -2.72
N ALA A 247 2.29 13.46 -1.43
CA ALA A 247 3.02 12.61 -0.50
C ALA A 247 2.68 11.12 -0.75
N ILE A 248 3.49 10.22 -0.23
CA ILE A 248 3.23 8.77 -0.26
C ILE A 248 3.16 8.25 1.16
N VAL A 249 2.10 7.49 1.48
CA VAL A 249 1.94 6.78 2.76
C VAL A 249 1.91 5.27 2.56
N LEU A 250 2.29 4.53 3.60
CA LEU A 250 2.09 3.09 3.72
C LEU A 250 1.81 2.72 5.18
N GLY A 251 0.66 2.10 5.44
CA GLY A 251 0.29 1.56 6.76
C GLY A 251 -0.30 2.58 7.72
N THR A 252 -0.56 3.80 7.27
CA THR A 252 -1.10 4.91 8.03
C THR A 252 -1.97 5.78 7.12
N GLY A 253 -2.85 6.59 7.67
CA GLY A 253 -3.65 7.56 6.91
C GLY A 253 -2.91 8.86 6.61
N GLY A 254 -3.52 9.72 5.80
CA GLY A 254 -2.96 11.01 5.40
C GLY A 254 -2.64 11.94 6.56
N ASP A 255 -3.47 11.92 7.59
CA ASP A 255 -3.36 12.71 8.82
C ASP A 255 -2.60 12.00 9.98
N ASN A 256 -1.95 10.87 9.70
CA ASN A 256 -1.34 9.95 10.66
C ASN A 256 -2.39 9.19 11.53
N SER A 257 -3.53 8.84 10.94
CA SER A 257 -4.46 7.85 11.51
C SER A 257 -3.84 6.47 11.41
N LYS A 258 -3.51 5.83 12.57
CA LYS A 258 -2.63 4.66 12.66
C LYS A 258 -3.14 3.53 13.53
N ARG A 259 -4.46 3.35 13.60
CA ARG A 259 -5.08 2.28 14.41
C ARG A 259 -5.32 1.00 13.63
N SER A 260 -5.14 1.02 12.32
CA SER A 260 -5.34 -0.14 11.46
C SER A 260 -4.16 -1.11 11.54
N ILE A 261 -4.40 -2.31 11.01
CA ILE A 261 -3.40 -3.37 10.86
C ILE A 261 -3.44 -3.87 9.42
N GLY A 262 -2.33 -4.38 8.94
CA GLY A 262 -2.26 -4.93 7.59
C GLY A 262 -0.93 -5.61 7.28
N SER A 263 -0.86 -6.23 6.12
CA SER A 263 0.36 -6.89 5.64
C SER A 263 0.65 -6.44 4.23
N PHE A 264 1.78 -5.80 4.01
CA PHE A 264 2.18 -5.32 2.68
C PHE A 264 3.34 -6.16 2.13
N PHE A 265 3.18 -6.64 0.90
CA PHE A 265 4.20 -7.47 0.23
C PHE A 265 4.89 -6.74 -0.92
N GLU A 266 4.17 -5.99 -1.71
CA GLU A 266 4.64 -5.12 -2.79
C GLU A 266 3.55 -4.12 -3.18
N GLY A 267 3.94 -3.05 -3.86
CA GLY A 267 3.03 -2.07 -4.44
C GLY A 267 3.76 -1.12 -5.36
N ALA A 268 3.02 -0.43 -6.21
CA ALA A 268 3.53 0.66 -7.03
C ALA A 268 2.45 1.71 -7.26
N MET A 269 2.89 2.94 -7.42
CA MET A 269 2.09 4.09 -7.86
C MET A 269 2.58 4.56 -9.22
N THR A 270 1.67 5.05 -10.03
CA THR A 270 1.99 5.61 -11.36
C THR A 270 1.25 6.92 -11.56
N SER A 271 1.92 7.91 -12.10
CA SER A 271 1.24 9.06 -12.69
C SER A 271 0.47 8.62 -13.95
N GLY A 272 -0.69 9.24 -14.20
CA GLY A 272 -1.59 8.86 -15.29
C GLY A 272 -2.57 7.73 -14.93
N TYR A 273 -3.51 7.48 -15.82
CA TYR A 273 -4.56 6.46 -15.67
C TYR A 273 -4.17 5.19 -16.41
N PRO A 274 -3.68 4.14 -15.76
CA PRO A 274 -3.25 2.92 -16.44
C PRO A 274 -4.37 2.29 -17.27
N THR A 275 -4.00 1.70 -18.40
CA THR A 275 -4.97 1.00 -19.26
C THR A 275 -5.43 -0.31 -18.59
N ARG A 276 -6.56 -0.87 -19.05
CA ARG A 276 -7.01 -2.20 -18.62
C ARG A 276 -5.97 -3.28 -18.93
N ALA A 277 -5.26 -3.13 -20.04
CA ALA A 277 -4.19 -4.06 -20.40
C ALA A 277 -3.03 -4.02 -19.40
N ALA A 278 -2.63 -2.82 -18.96
CA ALA A 278 -1.61 -2.64 -17.93
C ALA A 278 -2.04 -3.27 -16.59
N ASP A 279 -3.28 -3.02 -16.13
CA ASP A 279 -3.81 -3.62 -14.89
C ASP A 279 -3.77 -5.15 -14.97
N ASN A 280 -4.18 -5.73 -16.09
CA ASN A 280 -4.17 -7.18 -16.29
C ASN A 280 -2.75 -7.76 -16.35
N ALA A 281 -1.80 -7.02 -16.93
CA ALA A 281 -0.39 -7.42 -16.96
C ALA A 281 0.23 -7.41 -15.56
N VAL A 282 -0.09 -6.41 -14.74
CA VAL A 282 0.31 -6.36 -13.32
C VAL A 282 -0.23 -7.57 -12.58
N GLN A 283 -1.52 -7.89 -12.70
CA GLN A 283 -2.10 -9.08 -12.07
C GLN A 283 -1.44 -10.38 -12.54
N ALA A 284 -1.21 -10.54 -13.84
CA ALA A 284 -0.53 -11.71 -14.39
C ALA A 284 0.89 -11.86 -13.83
N ASN A 285 1.63 -10.75 -13.72
CA ASN A 285 2.95 -10.74 -13.09
C ASN A 285 2.87 -11.13 -11.60
N ILE A 286 1.94 -10.56 -10.82
CA ILE A 286 1.73 -10.91 -9.41
C ILE A 286 1.43 -12.40 -9.25
N VAL A 287 0.52 -12.96 -10.06
CA VAL A 287 0.19 -14.40 -10.02
C VAL A 287 1.41 -15.28 -10.33
N SER A 288 2.26 -14.85 -11.28
CA SER A 288 3.48 -15.59 -11.66
C SER A 288 4.55 -15.59 -10.56
N VAL A 289 4.42 -14.77 -9.53
CA VAL A 289 5.34 -14.73 -8.38
C VAL A 289 5.11 -15.89 -7.41
N HIS A 290 3.97 -16.57 -7.48
CA HIS A 290 3.65 -17.74 -6.66
C HIS A 290 3.76 -17.46 -5.14
N TYR A 291 3.07 -16.45 -4.64
CA TYR A 291 2.97 -16.17 -3.21
C TYR A 291 2.51 -17.40 -2.42
N GLY A 292 3.20 -17.72 -1.32
CA GLY A 292 2.92 -18.86 -0.45
C GLY A 292 3.39 -20.22 -0.98
N LYS A 293 4.16 -20.23 -2.04
CA LYS A 293 4.68 -21.47 -2.65
C LYS A 293 6.18 -21.40 -2.93
#